data_fbb41318f591e68555e2dd7e7ed0056a
#
_entry.id   fbb41318f591e68555e2dd7e7ed0056a
#
_cell.length_a   1.000
_cell.length_b   1.000
_cell.length_c   1.000
_cell.angle_alpha   90.00
_cell.angle_beta   90.00
_cell.angle_gamma   90.00
#
_symmetry.space_group_name_H-M   'P 1'
#
loop_
_entity.id
_entity.type
_entity.pdbx_description
1 polymer ?
#
loop_
_entity_poly.entity_id
_entity_poly.type
_entity_poly.pdbx_seq_one_letter_code
_entity_poly.pdbx_strand_id
1 'polypeptide(L)'
;SGKLKDSLDYDLTTGVHLLMSFTMEDYGKYIDEGVSGTKYKVPNGSRFGFDGKQPPKGSIRTWMAQKKVKARDLKTNSFVKQTEANLDRAAFLISRSIKQRGIPKSEFFQAPFRMEFEKLPEEVLKAVSMDVDEFLKFTKR
;
A
#
# COMPACT_ATOMS: atom_id res chain seq x y z
N SER A 1 -4.51 -12.26 -3.83
CA SER A 1 -4.25 -13.19 -2.71
C SER A 1 -4.78 -12.53 -1.45
N GLY A 2 -5.50 -13.26 -0.61
CA GLY A 2 -6.12 -12.74 0.61
C GLY A 2 -5.13 -12.37 1.73
N LYS A 3 -3.85 -12.66 1.57
CA LYS A 3 -2.83 -12.47 2.61
C LYS A 3 -2.84 -11.09 3.29
N LEU A 4 -3.00 -10.02 2.52
CA LEU A 4 -3.04 -8.67 3.10
C LEU A 4 -4.28 -8.47 3.96
N LYS A 5 -5.43 -8.95 3.50
CA LYS A 5 -6.69 -8.90 4.26
C LYS A 5 -6.57 -9.73 5.55
N ASP A 6 -5.99 -10.92 5.43
CA ASP A 6 -5.85 -11.86 6.54
C ASP A 6 -4.79 -11.42 7.57
N SER A 7 -3.89 -10.49 7.20
CA SER A 7 -2.86 -9.93 8.08
C SER A 7 -3.26 -8.62 8.76
N LEU A 8 -4.42 -8.06 8.40
CA LEU A 8 -4.95 -6.89 9.08
C LEU A 8 -5.44 -7.29 10.47
N ASP A 9 -4.81 -6.71 11.47
CA ASP A 9 -5.17 -6.92 12.87
C ASP A 9 -5.13 -5.59 13.62
N TYR A 10 -5.75 -5.56 14.79
CA TYR A 10 -5.73 -4.38 15.64
C TYR A 10 -5.54 -4.78 17.10
N ASP A 11 -4.88 -3.93 17.84
CA ASP A 11 -4.74 -4.02 19.28
C ASP A 11 -5.28 -2.74 19.93
N LEU A 12 -6.04 -2.92 21.01
CA LEU A 12 -6.65 -1.85 21.76
C LEU A 12 -6.12 -1.88 23.20
N THR A 13 -5.27 -0.93 23.50
CA THR A 13 -4.76 -0.76 24.87
C THR A 13 -5.58 0.30 25.59
N THR A 14 -6.20 -0.09 26.71
CA THR A 14 -6.96 0.81 27.57
C THR A 14 -6.15 1.10 28.83
N GLY A 15 -6.03 2.36 29.18
CA GLY A 15 -5.28 2.83 30.35
C GLY A 15 -5.55 4.32 30.56
N VAL A 16 -4.51 5.06 30.93
CA VAL A 16 -4.57 6.54 31.01
C VAL A 16 -4.89 7.14 29.63
N HIS A 17 -4.51 6.45 28.56
CA HIS A 17 -4.81 6.81 27.18
C HIS A 17 -5.41 5.60 26.46
N LEU A 18 -6.37 5.87 25.58
CA LEU A 18 -6.88 4.89 24.64
C LEU A 18 -5.95 4.85 23.42
N LEU A 19 -5.24 3.73 23.23
CA LEU A 19 -4.36 3.52 22.08
C LEU A 19 -4.90 2.39 21.23
N MET A 20 -5.19 2.69 19.97
CA MET A 20 -5.55 1.70 18.98
C MET A 20 -4.40 1.58 17.97
N SER A 21 -3.83 0.39 17.88
CA SER A 21 -2.74 0.06 16.94
C SER A 21 -3.25 -0.87 15.86
N PHE A 22 -2.86 -0.61 14.62
CA PHE A 22 -3.17 -1.48 13.49
C PHE A 22 -1.89 -2.09 12.96
N THR A 23 -1.92 -3.40 12.72
CA THR A 23 -0.83 -4.14 12.10
C THR A 23 -1.26 -4.73 10.78
N MET A 24 -0.34 -4.80 9.83
CA MET A 24 -0.56 -5.40 8.53
C MET A 24 0.79 -5.84 7.93
N GLU A 25 0.75 -6.66 6.89
CA GLU A 25 1.93 -6.99 6.09
C GLU A 25 2.66 -5.72 5.60
N ASP A 26 3.98 -5.71 5.64
CA ASP A 26 4.83 -4.56 5.28
C ASP A 26 4.53 -3.93 3.92
N TYR A 27 4.09 -4.74 2.97
CA TYR A 27 3.74 -4.23 1.64
C TYR A 27 2.38 -3.50 1.59
N GLY A 28 1.55 -3.64 2.62
CA GLY A 28 0.24 -3.00 2.71
C GLY A 28 0.31 -1.48 2.56
N LYS A 29 1.28 -0.85 3.21
CA LYS A 29 1.53 0.59 3.11
C LYS A 29 1.78 1.09 1.68
N TYR A 30 2.49 0.29 0.87
CA TYR A 30 2.76 0.66 -0.53
C TYR A 30 1.53 0.51 -1.42
N ILE A 31 0.62 -0.40 -1.09
CA ILE A 31 -0.64 -0.56 -1.81
C ILE A 31 -1.63 0.53 -1.38
N ASP A 32 -1.69 0.84 -0.10
CA ASP A 32 -2.60 1.84 0.44
C ASP A 32 -2.28 3.25 -0.08
N GLU A 33 -1.03 3.69 0.09
CA GLU A 33 -0.57 5.03 -0.32
C GLU A 33 -0.17 5.11 -1.80
N GLY A 34 0.06 3.95 -2.44
CA GLY A 34 0.65 3.86 -3.76
C GLY A 34 2.15 4.16 -3.77
N VAL A 35 2.77 4.02 -4.93
CA VAL A 35 4.18 4.34 -5.16
C VAL A 35 4.30 5.20 -6.42
N SER A 36 4.86 6.39 -6.30
CA SER A 36 5.05 7.28 -7.45
C SER A 36 6.07 6.69 -8.44
N GLY A 37 5.71 6.69 -9.71
CA GLY A 37 6.61 6.32 -10.78
C GLY A 37 7.55 7.47 -11.17
N THR A 38 8.50 7.18 -12.06
CA THR A 38 9.40 8.21 -12.59
C THR A 38 8.71 9.17 -13.56
N LYS A 39 7.68 8.68 -14.28
CA LYS A 39 6.90 9.47 -15.24
C LYS A 39 5.55 9.92 -14.69
N TYR A 40 4.91 9.08 -13.90
CA TYR A 40 3.58 9.34 -13.36
C TYR A 40 3.64 9.39 -11.84
N LYS A 41 3.10 10.44 -11.28
CA LYS A 41 3.03 10.63 -9.83
C LYS A 41 1.66 10.18 -9.32
N VAL A 42 1.65 9.66 -8.10
CA VAL A 42 0.40 9.33 -7.41
C VAL A 42 -0.37 10.63 -7.16
N PRO A 43 -1.67 10.72 -7.50
CA PRO A 43 -2.50 11.87 -7.16
C PRO A 43 -2.45 12.16 -5.66
N ASN A 44 -2.38 13.44 -5.29
CA ASN A 44 -2.21 13.94 -3.92
C ASN A 44 -0.89 13.49 -3.24
N GLY A 45 0.07 12.98 -4.02
CA GLY A 45 1.38 12.55 -3.54
C GLY A 45 1.39 11.16 -2.92
N SER A 46 2.58 10.67 -2.70
CA SER A 46 2.87 9.46 -1.94
C SER A 46 4.26 9.63 -1.33
N ARG A 47 4.47 9.09 -0.13
CA ARG A 47 5.80 9.04 0.52
C ARG A 47 6.76 8.12 -0.23
N PHE A 48 6.24 7.22 -1.07
CA PHE A 48 7.01 6.21 -1.76
C PHE A 48 7.18 6.56 -3.24
N GLY A 49 8.37 6.29 -3.77
CA GLY A 49 8.70 6.53 -5.17
C GLY A 49 9.80 5.61 -5.69
N PHE A 50 9.84 5.43 -7.00
CA PHE A 50 10.92 4.71 -7.67
C PHE A 50 12.07 5.67 -8.05
N ASP A 51 12.97 5.96 -7.10
CA ASP A 51 14.03 6.96 -7.24
C ASP A 51 15.30 6.44 -7.95
N GLY A 52 15.21 5.48 -8.80
CA GLY A 52 16.38 4.99 -9.53
C GLY A 52 16.32 3.51 -9.84
N LYS A 53 16.03 2.66 -8.88
CA LYS A 53 15.98 1.21 -9.07
C LYS A 53 14.61 0.78 -9.58
N GLN A 54 14.59 -0.17 -10.51
CA GLN A 54 13.36 -0.84 -10.93
C GLN A 54 13.13 -2.10 -10.10
N PRO A 55 11.89 -2.61 -10.01
CA PRO A 55 11.60 -3.88 -9.35
C PRO A 55 12.49 -5.01 -9.90
N PRO A 56 12.98 -5.93 -9.04
CA PRO A 56 13.82 -7.03 -9.47
C PRO A 56 13.12 -7.93 -10.48
N LYS A 57 13.77 -8.24 -11.59
CA LYS A 57 13.23 -9.14 -12.62
C LYS A 57 12.85 -10.51 -12.09
N GLY A 58 13.62 -11.05 -11.13
CA GLY A 58 13.34 -12.33 -10.50
C GLY A 58 11.98 -12.38 -9.82
N SER A 59 11.64 -11.36 -9.03
CA SER A 59 10.32 -11.26 -8.39
C SER A 59 9.19 -11.17 -9.42
N ILE A 60 9.39 -10.43 -10.50
CA ILE A 60 8.41 -10.35 -11.60
C ILE A 60 8.27 -11.70 -12.31
N ARG A 61 9.37 -12.44 -12.53
CA ARG A 61 9.34 -13.79 -13.11
C ARG A 61 8.52 -14.75 -12.24
N THR A 62 8.78 -14.78 -10.94
CA THR A 62 8.01 -15.59 -9.98
C THR A 62 6.53 -15.24 -10.03
N TRP A 63 6.21 -13.95 -10.01
CA TRP A 63 4.83 -13.48 -10.12
C TRP A 63 4.18 -13.88 -11.45
N MET A 64 4.89 -13.75 -12.59
CA MET A 64 4.40 -14.19 -13.90
C MET A 64 4.07 -15.68 -13.91
N ALA A 65 4.93 -16.51 -13.31
CA ALA A 65 4.70 -17.95 -13.20
C ALA A 65 3.45 -18.27 -12.37
N GLN A 66 3.32 -17.66 -11.19
CA GLN A 66 2.16 -17.83 -10.30
C GLN A 66 0.85 -17.40 -10.94
N LYS A 67 0.85 -16.30 -11.70
CA LYS A 67 -0.34 -15.74 -12.37
C LYS A 67 -0.53 -16.27 -13.78
N LYS A 68 0.32 -17.21 -14.23
CA LYS A 68 0.29 -17.79 -15.59
C LYS A 68 0.33 -16.71 -16.69
N VAL A 69 1.07 -15.62 -16.44
CA VAL A 69 1.23 -14.51 -17.39
C VAL A 69 2.18 -14.96 -18.51
N LYS A 70 1.70 -14.89 -19.74
CA LYS A 70 2.46 -15.30 -20.95
C LYS A 70 3.13 -14.08 -21.60
N ALA A 71 4.33 -14.30 -22.15
CA ALA A 71 5.01 -13.29 -22.94
C ALA A 71 4.26 -13.03 -24.26
N ARG A 72 4.21 -11.75 -24.66
CA ARG A 72 3.57 -11.29 -25.89
C ARG A 72 4.54 -10.44 -26.72
N ASP A 73 4.35 -10.45 -28.03
CA ASP A 73 5.01 -9.51 -28.93
C ASP A 73 4.43 -8.10 -28.73
N LEU A 74 5.31 -7.10 -28.66
CA LEU A 74 4.89 -5.71 -28.38
C LEU A 74 4.17 -5.03 -29.55
N LYS A 75 4.44 -5.48 -30.79
CA LYS A 75 3.87 -4.87 -31.99
C LYS A 75 2.53 -5.50 -32.34
N THR A 76 2.47 -6.84 -32.32
CA THR A 76 1.31 -7.60 -32.75
C THR A 76 0.38 -7.99 -31.60
N ASN A 77 0.82 -7.84 -30.35
CA ASN A 77 0.15 -8.29 -29.13
C ASN A 77 -0.15 -9.80 -29.11
N SER A 78 0.42 -10.56 -30.04
CA SER A 78 0.27 -12.00 -30.14
C SER A 78 1.13 -12.73 -29.11
N PHE A 79 0.70 -13.91 -28.68
CA PHE A 79 1.52 -14.75 -27.82
C PHE A 79 2.75 -15.24 -28.57
N VAL A 80 3.91 -15.09 -27.97
CA VAL A 80 5.18 -15.63 -28.47
C VAL A 80 5.50 -16.95 -27.77
N LYS A 81 6.44 -17.71 -28.36
CA LYS A 81 6.96 -18.93 -27.73
C LYS A 81 7.50 -18.61 -26.33
N GLN A 82 7.08 -19.36 -25.32
CA GLN A 82 7.42 -19.12 -23.93
C GLN A 82 8.82 -19.67 -23.60
N THR A 83 9.85 -19.10 -24.23
CA THR A 83 11.26 -19.40 -23.95
C THR A 83 11.74 -18.56 -22.77
N GLU A 84 12.80 -19.00 -22.09
CA GLU A 84 13.42 -18.24 -20.99
C GLU A 84 13.76 -16.81 -21.42
N ALA A 85 14.35 -16.63 -22.60
CA ALA A 85 14.70 -15.31 -23.14
C ALA A 85 13.46 -14.41 -23.33
N ASN A 86 12.36 -14.94 -23.85
CA ASN A 86 11.12 -14.17 -24.04
C ASN A 86 10.43 -13.83 -22.72
N LEU A 87 10.49 -14.74 -21.76
CA LEU A 87 9.95 -14.50 -20.41
C LEU A 87 10.80 -13.47 -19.67
N ASP A 88 12.12 -13.52 -19.78
CA ASP A 88 13.02 -12.51 -19.19
C ASP A 88 12.81 -11.12 -19.78
N ARG A 89 12.63 -11.06 -21.11
CA ARG A 89 12.31 -9.80 -21.80
C ARG A 89 10.95 -9.25 -21.32
N ALA A 90 9.94 -10.10 -21.20
CA ALA A 90 8.64 -9.70 -20.67
C ALA A 90 8.74 -9.19 -19.22
N ALA A 91 9.45 -9.91 -18.34
CA ALA A 91 9.70 -9.49 -16.96
C ALA A 91 10.43 -8.13 -16.87
N PHE A 92 11.43 -7.91 -17.73
CA PHE A 92 12.14 -6.63 -17.81
C PHE A 92 11.19 -5.48 -18.21
N LEU A 93 10.35 -5.70 -19.23
CA LEU A 93 9.41 -4.68 -19.70
C LEU A 93 8.34 -4.35 -18.67
N ILE A 94 7.83 -5.36 -17.96
CA ILE A 94 6.89 -5.18 -16.85
C ILE A 94 7.55 -4.40 -15.72
N SER A 95 8.75 -4.78 -15.31
CA SER A 95 9.54 -4.10 -14.28
C SER A 95 9.78 -2.62 -14.63
N ARG A 96 10.17 -2.36 -15.89
CA ARG A 96 10.35 -0.99 -16.40
C ARG A 96 9.04 -0.20 -16.41
N SER A 97 7.94 -0.83 -16.80
CA SER A 97 6.61 -0.20 -16.78
C SER A 97 6.19 0.17 -15.35
N ILE A 98 6.40 -0.72 -14.38
CA ILE A 98 6.11 -0.44 -12.96
C ILE A 98 6.96 0.74 -12.48
N LYS A 99 8.27 0.76 -12.79
CA LYS A 99 9.13 1.90 -12.45
C LYS A 99 8.61 3.22 -13.03
N GLN A 100 8.14 3.22 -14.27
CA GLN A 100 7.68 4.45 -14.93
C GLN A 100 6.32 4.91 -14.42
N ARG A 101 5.38 3.99 -14.28
CA ARG A 101 3.98 4.28 -13.91
C ARG A 101 3.76 4.36 -12.42
N GLY A 102 4.58 3.66 -11.64
CA GLY A 102 4.36 3.50 -10.22
C GLY A 102 3.30 2.43 -9.92
N ILE A 103 2.81 2.45 -8.69
CA ILE A 103 1.71 1.64 -8.19
C ILE A 103 0.61 2.62 -7.77
N PRO A 104 -0.59 2.54 -8.36
CA PRO A 104 -1.69 3.41 -7.96
C PRO A 104 -2.05 3.18 -6.49
N LYS A 105 -2.44 4.23 -5.80
CA LYS A 105 -2.94 4.10 -4.44
C LYS A 105 -4.34 3.48 -4.44
N SER A 106 -4.60 2.64 -3.46
CA SER A 106 -5.90 1.99 -3.29
C SER A 106 -6.73 2.58 -2.15
N GLU A 107 -6.07 3.22 -1.17
CA GLU A 107 -6.67 3.73 0.06
C GLU A 107 -7.55 2.71 0.79
N PHE A 108 -7.22 1.42 0.65
CA PHE A 108 -8.06 0.33 1.17
C PHE A 108 -8.18 0.35 2.70
N PHE A 109 -7.20 0.93 3.38
CA PHE A 109 -7.18 1.11 4.82
C PHE A 109 -7.54 2.55 5.22
N GLN A 110 -6.87 3.55 4.63
CA GLN A 110 -7.03 4.94 5.06
C GLN A 110 -8.43 5.50 4.78
N ALA A 111 -9.05 5.17 3.64
CA ALA A 111 -10.36 5.70 3.32
C ALA A 111 -11.47 5.14 4.23
N PRO A 112 -11.61 3.82 4.43
CA PRO A 112 -12.58 3.26 5.38
C PRO A 112 -12.32 3.75 6.82
N PHE A 113 -11.06 3.79 7.25
CA PHE A 113 -10.71 4.27 8.59
C PHE A 113 -11.18 5.71 8.82
N ARG A 114 -10.92 6.61 7.87
CA ARG A 114 -11.36 8.02 7.94
C ARG A 114 -12.88 8.12 8.00
N MET A 115 -13.58 7.38 7.14
CA MET A 115 -15.05 7.39 7.09
C MET A 115 -15.68 6.90 8.40
N GLU A 116 -15.12 5.86 9.02
CA GLU A 116 -15.62 5.34 10.29
C GLU A 116 -15.22 6.24 11.46
N PHE A 117 -14.02 6.83 11.41
CA PHE A 117 -13.57 7.77 12.44
C PHE A 117 -14.43 9.06 12.46
N GLU A 118 -14.86 9.55 11.29
CA GLU A 118 -15.78 10.69 11.19
C GLU A 118 -17.18 10.40 11.77
N LYS A 119 -17.55 9.13 11.90
CA LYS A 119 -18.85 8.70 12.48
C LYS A 119 -18.79 8.47 14.00
N LEU A 120 -17.61 8.64 14.62
CA LEU A 120 -17.51 8.48 16.07
C LEU A 120 -18.51 9.41 16.78
N PRO A 121 -19.29 8.91 17.73
CA PRO A 121 -20.25 9.73 18.46
C PRO A 121 -19.54 10.92 19.12
N GLU A 122 -20.15 12.10 19.07
CA GLU A 122 -19.62 13.30 19.74
C GLU A 122 -19.30 13.07 21.22
N GLU A 123 -20.02 12.17 21.88
CA GLU A 123 -19.79 11.77 23.27
C GLU A 123 -18.41 11.15 23.49
N VAL A 124 -17.94 10.30 22.53
CA VAL A 124 -16.58 9.72 22.59
C VAL A 124 -15.54 10.81 22.36
N LEU A 125 -15.80 11.71 21.41
CA LEU A 125 -14.91 12.84 21.14
C LEU A 125 -14.83 13.80 22.35
N LYS A 126 -15.95 14.04 23.02
CA LYS A 126 -15.99 14.81 24.29
C LYS A 126 -15.22 14.12 25.41
N ALA A 127 -15.37 12.81 25.58
CA ALA A 127 -14.63 12.06 26.60
C ALA A 127 -13.11 12.15 26.34
N VAL A 128 -12.67 11.95 25.10
CA VAL A 128 -11.25 12.08 24.72
C VAL A 128 -10.75 13.52 24.93
N SER A 129 -11.53 14.55 24.60
CA SER A 129 -11.14 15.94 24.80
C SER A 129 -11.09 16.33 26.28
N MET A 130 -11.98 15.79 27.11
CA MET A 130 -11.95 16.00 28.56
C MET A 130 -10.71 15.38 29.20
N ASP A 131 -10.31 14.18 28.76
CA ASP A 131 -9.08 13.54 29.24
C ASP A 131 -7.83 14.34 28.86
N VAL A 132 -7.80 14.94 27.67
CA VAL A 132 -6.72 15.84 27.23
C VAL A 132 -6.71 17.12 28.05
N ASP A 133 -7.85 17.71 28.33
CA ASP A 133 -7.97 18.92 29.14
C ASP A 133 -7.58 18.69 30.62
N GLU A 134 -7.94 17.53 31.18
CA GLU A 134 -7.48 17.14 32.52
C GLU A 134 -5.97 16.91 32.55
N PHE A 135 -5.42 16.23 31.59
CA PHE A 135 -3.98 16.01 31.44
C PHE A 135 -3.21 17.33 31.34
N LEU A 136 -3.70 18.28 30.55
CA LEU A 136 -3.09 19.59 30.38
C LEU A 136 -3.15 20.45 31.70
N LYS A 137 -4.17 20.26 32.52
CA LYS A 137 -4.28 20.89 33.84
C LYS A 137 -3.27 20.32 34.84
N PHE A 138 -3.01 19.01 34.78
CA PHE A 138 -2.00 18.35 35.62
C PHE A 138 -0.57 18.76 35.25
N THR A 139 -0.30 19.08 34.01
CA THR A 139 1.04 19.43 33.51
C THR A 139 1.39 20.90 33.78
N LYS A 140 0.44 21.74 34.22
CA LYS A 140 0.64 23.17 34.53
C LYS A 140 0.83 23.47 36.04
N ARG A 141 1.08 22.44 36.85
CA ARG A 141 1.49 22.59 38.26
C ARG A 141 2.99 22.21 38.40
#